data_4a36aefbdd081b6e4de8e966e1d85971
#
_entry.id   4a36aefbdd081b6e4de8e966e1d85971
#
_cell.length_a   1.000
_cell.length_b   1.000
_cell.length_c   1.000
_cell.angle_alpha   90.00
_cell.angle_beta   90.00
_cell.angle_gamma   90.00
#
_symmetry.space_group_name_H-M   'P 1'
#
loop_
_entity.id
_entity.type
_entity.pdbx_description
1 polymer ?
#
loop_
_entity_poly.entity_id
_entity_poly.type
_entity_poly.pdbx_seq_one_letter_code
_entity_poly.pdbx_strand_id
1 'polypeptide(L)'
;ALFPFTEDRRREAAIYRIASANEPARVMVVCKGAPECILARCQLDPAQSRTWLARAEDLAAAHRVIACAWRDLDAGEFTGEEPDRDYRFAGLLAFEDPVREGAAEAVRRAHRAGMRLIMVTGDHPANALAVAREVGIGGDDAVAVRGADLEKSILEQGKPFLDRLNVVARALPAQKLALVRALQGAGEIVAVTGDGVNDVPALKAADIGIAMGESATQSAREAGAIVLLDDNLRTIVNAVAEGRQLFRNLRLSFAY
;
A
#
# COMPACT_ATOMS: atom_id res chain seq x y z
N ALA A 1 28.86 -12.03 3.89
CA ALA A 1 28.42 -10.93 4.77
C ALA A 1 27.09 -10.38 4.27
N LEU A 2 26.30 -9.81 5.15
CA LEU A 2 25.01 -9.20 4.84
C LEU A 2 24.99 -7.79 5.40
N PHE A 3 24.57 -6.83 4.58
CA PHE A 3 24.38 -5.43 4.93
C PHE A 3 22.88 -5.12 4.77
N PRO A 4 22.07 -5.17 5.85
CA PRO A 4 20.63 -5.05 5.78
C PRO A 4 20.20 -3.66 5.32
N PHE A 5 18.98 -3.53 4.83
CA PHE A 5 18.38 -2.26 4.45
C PHE A 5 18.31 -1.31 5.65
N THR A 6 18.66 -0.05 5.42
CA THR A 6 18.41 1.07 6.34
C THR A 6 17.81 2.25 5.57
N GLU A 7 17.04 3.09 6.25
CA GLU A 7 16.41 4.26 5.62
C GLU A 7 17.45 5.26 5.09
N ASP A 8 18.55 5.43 5.80
CA ASP A 8 19.63 6.33 5.39
C ASP A 8 20.34 5.83 4.13
N ARG A 9 20.62 4.53 4.05
CA ARG A 9 21.31 3.94 2.90
C ARG A 9 20.38 3.66 1.72
N ARG A 10 19.10 3.41 1.98
CA ARG A 10 18.05 3.08 1.02
C ARG A 10 18.41 1.92 0.08
N ARG A 11 19.27 1.01 0.58
CA ARG A 11 19.74 -0.19 -0.10
C ARG A 11 20.12 -1.28 0.89
N GLU A 12 20.17 -2.49 0.40
CA GLU A 12 20.79 -3.63 1.06
C GLU A 12 21.81 -4.29 0.13
N ALA A 13 22.82 -4.92 0.69
CA ALA A 13 23.82 -5.66 -0.05
C ALA A 13 24.18 -6.97 0.63
N ALA A 14 24.57 -7.96 -0.16
CA ALA A 14 25.04 -9.23 0.34
C ALA A 14 26.29 -9.71 -0.44
N ILE A 15 27.22 -10.32 0.28
CA ILE A 15 28.43 -10.90 -0.28
C ILE A 15 28.31 -12.40 -0.26
N TYR A 16 28.43 -13.01 -1.42
CA TYR A 16 28.36 -14.43 -1.65
C TYR A 16 29.70 -14.96 -2.16
N ARG A 17 30.09 -16.13 -1.65
CA ARG A 17 31.13 -16.94 -2.26
C ARG A 17 30.49 -17.99 -3.15
N ILE A 18 30.75 -17.93 -4.44
CA ILE A 18 30.28 -18.88 -5.42
C ILE A 18 31.39 -19.90 -5.65
N ALA A 19 31.17 -21.14 -5.19
CA ALA A 19 32.08 -22.25 -5.45
C ALA A 19 31.53 -23.05 -6.65
N SER A 20 32.39 -23.26 -7.66
CA SER A 20 32.11 -24.15 -8.78
C SER A 20 33.09 -25.33 -8.72
N ALA A 21 32.67 -26.50 -9.15
CA ALA A 21 33.53 -27.70 -9.13
C ALA A 21 34.76 -27.57 -10.05
N ASN A 22 34.68 -26.72 -11.08
CA ASN A 22 35.69 -26.59 -12.13
C ASN A 22 36.31 -25.21 -12.28
N GLU A 23 35.95 -24.23 -11.40
CA GLU A 23 36.46 -22.86 -11.45
C GLU A 23 36.90 -22.40 -10.06
N PRO A 24 37.85 -21.46 -9.97
CA PRO A 24 38.24 -20.88 -8.70
C PRO A 24 37.00 -20.18 -8.05
N ALA A 25 36.90 -20.32 -6.74
CA ALA A 25 35.80 -19.70 -6.00
C ALA A 25 35.76 -18.17 -6.24
N ARG A 26 34.65 -17.68 -6.76
CA ARG A 26 34.42 -16.24 -6.99
C ARG A 26 33.70 -15.64 -5.79
N VAL A 27 34.07 -14.42 -5.43
CA VAL A 27 33.33 -13.64 -4.44
C VAL A 27 32.57 -12.56 -5.18
N MET A 28 31.27 -12.51 -4.96
CA MET A 28 30.40 -11.57 -5.63
C MET A 28 29.60 -10.78 -4.60
N VAL A 29 29.51 -9.48 -4.81
CA VAL A 29 28.57 -8.60 -4.09
C VAL A 29 27.35 -8.39 -4.98
N VAL A 30 26.18 -8.56 -4.38
CA VAL A 30 24.91 -8.14 -4.99
C VAL A 30 24.29 -7.07 -4.12
N CYS A 31 23.69 -6.05 -4.74
CA CYS A 31 22.97 -5.02 -4.02
C CYS A 31 21.64 -4.71 -4.71
N LYS A 32 20.65 -4.32 -3.91
CA LYS A 32 19.36 -3.82 -4.38
C LYS A 32 18.88 -2.67 -3.51
N GLY A 33 18.09 -1.78 -4.08
CA GLY A 33 17.57 -0.63 -3.37
C GLY A 33 16.89 0.40 -4.26
N ALA A 34 16.75 1.61 -3.74
CA ALA A 34 16.18 2.72 -4.48
C ALA A 34 16.98 2.99 -5.76
N PRO A 35 16.30 3.14 -6.93
CA PRO A 35 16.99 3.29 -8.21
C PRO A 35 18.08 4.35 -8.22
N GLU A 36 17.81 5.52 -7.67
CA GLU A 36 18.77 6.61 -7.61
C GLU A 36 20.01 6.25 -6.76
N CYS A 37 19.84 5.47 -5.70
CA CYS A 37 20.94 5.04 -4.84
C CYS A 37 21.83 3.99 -5.49
N ILE A 38 21.22 3.05 -6.22
CA ILE A 38 21.95 1.97 -6.90
C ILE A 38 22.64 2.49 -8.15
N LEU A 39 21.95 3.25 -9.01
CA LEU A 39 22.51 3.78 -10.26
C LEU A 39 23.70 4.70 -10.02
N ALA A 40 23.69 5.50 -8.95
CA ALA A 40 24.81 6.36 -8.57
C ALA A 40 26.11 5.58 -8.22
N ARG A 41 26.00 4.26 -8.00
CA ARG A 41 27.12 3.38 -7.63
C ARG A 41 27.57 2.47 -8.76
N CYS A 42 26.83 2.50 -9.87
CA CYS A 42 27.10 1.65 -11.02
C CYS A 42 28.08 2.33 -12.00
N GLN A 43 28.82 1.48 -12.71
CA GLN A 43 29.68 1.89 -13.83
C GLN A 43 28.82 2.22 -15.06
N LEU A 44 28.09 3.32 -15.00
CA LEU A 44 27.25 3.84 -16.08
C LEU A 44 27.73 5.23 -16.47
N ASP A 45 27.67 5.54 -17.75
CA ASP A 45 27.86 6.91 -18.17
C ASP A 45 26.65 7.81 -17.76
N PRO A 46 26.82 9.14 -17.71
CA PRO A 46 25.74 10.03 -17.28
C PRO A 46 24.47 9.97 -18.13
N ALA A 47 24.57 9.61 -19.42
CA ALA A 47 23.42 9.48 -20.30
C ALA A 47 22.63 8.21 -20.02
N GLN A 48 23.36 7.08 -19.85
CA GLN A 48 22.76 5.82 -19.43
C GLN A 48 22.08 5.93 -18.07
N SER A 49 22.74 6.56 -17.10
CA SER A 49 22.17 6.75 -15.76
C SER A 49 20.87 7.56 -15.80
N ARG A 50 20.83 8.67 -16.56
CA ARG A 50 19.58 9.44 -16.76
C ARG A 50 18.48 8.64 -17.43
N THR A 51 18.83 7.84 -18.44
CA THR A 51 17.83 7.00 -19.15
C THR A 51 17.21 5.99 -18.19
N TRP A 52 18.01 5.33 -17.35
CA TRP A 52 17.50 4.35 -16.39
C TRP A 52 16.71 5.00 -15.25
N LEU A 53 17.10 6.20 -14.80
CA LEU A 53 16.32 6.96 -13.81
C LEU A 53 14.95 7.34 -14.36
N ALA A 54 14.89 7.89 -15.58
CA ALA A 54 13.61 8.19 -16.23
C ALA A 54 12.73 6.94 -16.38
N ARG A 55 13.34 5.81 -16.78
CA ARG A 55 12.61 4.53 -16.87
C ARG A 55 12.08 4.05 -15.51
N ALA A 56 12.88 4.24 -14.45
CA ALA A 56 12.46 3.91 -13.09
C ALA A 56 11.31 4.80 -12.62
N GLU A 57 11.33 6.09 -12.95
CA GLU A 57 10.25 7.04 -12.66
C GLU A 57 8.95 6.68 -13.39
N ASP A 58 9.04 6.34 -14.68
CA ASP A 58 7.89 5.87 -15.46
C ASP A 58 7.25 4.61 -14.86
N LEU A 59 8.08 3.63 -14.50
CA LEU A 59 7.62 2.40 -13.84
C LEU A 59 7.04 2.66 -12.44
N ALA A 60 7.63 3.60 -11.69
CA ALA A 60 7.20 3.93 -10.33
C ALA A 60 5.83 4.63 -10.28
N ALA A 61 5.30 5.08 -11.42
CA ALA A 61 3.95 5.60 -11.51
C ALA A 61 2.88 4.54 -11.17
N ALA A 62 3.17 3.25 -11.43
CA ALA A 62 2.23 2.14 -11.20
C ALA A 62 2.80 1.00 -10.35
N HIS A 63 4.13 0.94 -10.13
CA HIS A 63 4.79 -0.19 -9.50
C HIS A 63 5.74 0.26 -8.39
N ARG A 64 6.03 -0.63 -7.47
CA ARG A 64 7.17 -0.47 -6.57
C ARG A 64 8.43 -0.89 -7.30
N VAL A 65 9.32 0.08 -7.60
CA VAL A 65 10.53 -0.18 -8.38
C VAL A 65 11.75 -0.25 -7.47
N ILE A 66 12.56 -1.27 -7.66
CA ILE A 66 13.91 -1.39 -7.11
C ILE A 66 14.93 -1.61 -8.21
N ALA A 67 16.11 -1.07 -8.04
CA ALA A 67 17.25 -1.38 -8.89
C ALA A 67 18.12 -2.47 -8.28
N CYS A 68 18.74 -3.28 -9.14
CA CYS A 68 19.67 -4.33 -8.76
C CYS A 68 21.01 -4.11 -9.45
N ALA A 69 22.10 -4.40 -8.75
CA ALA A 69 23.44 -4.34 -9.27
C ALA A 69 24.34 -5.38 -8.60
N TRP A 70 25.46 -5.68 -9.22
CA TRP A 70 26.43 -6.64 -8.72
C TRP A 70 27.86 -6.25 -9.11
N ARG A 71 28.84 -6.78 -8.41
CA ARG A 71 30.26 -6.75 -8.81
C ARG A 71 30.99 -7.97 -8.32
N ASP A 72 32.02 -8.38 -9.05
CA ASP A 72 32.99 -9.34 -8.53
C ASP A 72 33.95 -8.63 -7.58
N LEU A 73 34.36 -9.32 -6.53
CA LEU A 73 35.43 -8.90 -5.61
C LEU A 73 36.65 -9.80 -5.82
N ASP A 74 37.82 -9.21 -5.88
CA ASP A 74 39.07 -9.96 -5.87
C ASP A 74 39.31 -10.62 -4.51
N ALA A 75 40.03 -11.74 -4.50
CA ALA A 75 40.39 -12.44 -3.28
C ALA A 75 41.23 -11.52 -2.37
N GLY A 76 40.64 -11.06 -1.26
CA GLY A 76 41.26 -10.15 -0.31
C GLY A 76 40.78 -8.70 -0.38
N GLU A 77 39.94 -8.34 -1.34
CA GLU A 77 39.36 -6.98 -1.45
C GLU A 77 38.32 -6.69 -0.36
N PHE A 78 37.73 -7.74 0.22
CA PHE A 78 36.72 -7.56 1.25
C PHE A 78 37.36 -7.21 2.61
N THR A 79 37.20 -5.98 3.04
CA THR A 79 37.74 -5.42 4.29
C THR A 79 36.78 -5.49 5.50
N GLY A 80 35.58 -6.08 5.31
CA GLY A 80 34.52 -6.08 6.32
C GLY A 80 33.48 -4.98 6.13
N GLU A 81 33.74 -4.01 5.27
CA GLU A 81 32.83 -2.92 4.95
C GLU A 81 32.06 -3.19 3.65
N GLU A 82 30.88 -2.55 3.52
CA GLU A 82 30.10 -2.62 2.30
C GLU A 82 30.82 -1.93 1.14
N PRO A 83 31.09 -2.61 0.00
CA PRO A 83 31.59 -1.95 -1.19
C PRO A 83 30.62 -0.87 -1.67
N ASP A 84 31.10 0.36 -1.87
CA ASP A 84 30.24 1.52 -2.12
C ASP A 84 30.16 1.96 -3.59
N ARG A 85 30.97 1.38 -4.49
CA ARG A 85 31.03 1.79 -5.91
C ARG A 85 31.46 0.67 -6.83
N ASP A 86 31.51 0.97 -8.12
CA ASP A 86 31.98 0.08 -9.19
C ASP A 86 31.09 -1.13 -9.45
N TYR A 87 29.80 -0.98 -9.19
CA TYR A 87 28.83 -2.02 -9.51
C TYR A 87 28.48 -2.03 -11.00
N ARG A 88 28.18 -3.22 -11.50
CA ARG A 88 27.54 -3.43 -12.81
C ARG A 88 26.03 -3.41 -12.60
N PHE A 89 25.35 -2.53 -13.30
CA PHE A 89 23.89 -2.48 -13.26
C PHE A 89 23.28 -3.73 -13.85
N ALA A 90 22.41 -4.41 -13.10
CA ALA A 90 21.73 -5.63 -13.51
C ALA A 90 20.35 -5.35 -14.13
N GLY A 91 19.64 -4.33 -13.62
CA GLY A 91 18.31 -3.98 -14.11
C GLY A 91 17.40 -3.39 -13.03
N LEU A 92 16.19 -3.09 -13.45
CA LEU A 92 15.08 -2.68 -12.59
C LEU A 92 14.14 -3.87 -12.38
N LEU A 93 13.64 -4.01 -11.17
CA LEU A 93 12.53 -4.91 -10.82
C LEU A 93 11.33 -4.02 -10.46
N ALA A 94 10.25 -4.20 -11.19
CA ALA A 94 8.99 -3.55 -10.90
C ALA A 94 8.05 -4.59 -10.27
N PHE A 95 7.58 -4.31 -9.06
CA PHE A 95 6.66 -5.17 -8.32
C PHE A 95 5.27 -4.60 -8.44
N GLU A 96 4.37 -5.41 -8.89
CA GLU A 96 2.95 -5.16 -8.85
C GLU A 96 2.36 -5.93 -7.66
N ASP A 97 1.50 -5.27 -6.90
CA ASP A 97 0.71 -5.93 -5.87
C ASP A 97 -0.70 -6.13 -6.45
N PRO A 98 -1.01 -7.32 -6.94
CA PRO A 98 -2.26 -7.55 -7.66
C PRO A 98 -3.45 -7.41 -6.72
N VAL A 99 -4.55 -6.91 -7.26
CA VAL A 99 -5.82 -6.86 -6.53
C VAL A 99 -6.22 -8.28 -6.12
N ARG A 100 -6.62 -8.44 -4.85
CA ARG A 100 -7.03 -9.73 -4.30
C ARG A 100 -8.22 -10.29 -5.08
N GLU A 101 -8.21 -11.59 -5.31
CA GLU A 101 -9.30 -12.28 -5.98
C GLU A 101 -10.65 -12.04 -5.27
N GLY A 102 -11.65 -11.69 -6.05
CA GLY A 102 -12.99 -11.40 -5.54
C GLY A 102 -13.22 -10.00 -4.98
N ALA A 103 -12.17 -9.12 -4.92
CA ALA A 103 -12.33 -7.75 -4.43
C ALA A 103 -13.33 -6.94 -5.27
N ALA A 104 -13.22 -6.99 -6.59
CA ALA A 104 -14.16 -6.32 -7.49
C ALA A 104 -15.61 -6.82 -7.32
N GLU A 105 -15.80 -8.12 -7.08
CA GLU A 105 -17.15 -8.67 -6.80
C GLU A 105 -17.68 -8.15 -5.45
N ALA A 106 -16.85 -8.10 -4.42
CA ALA A 106 -17.21 -7.56 -3.12
C ALA A 106 -17.61 -6.08 -3.21
N VAL A 107 -16.86 -5.27 -3.97
CA VAL A 107 -17.18 -3.85 -4.24
C VAL A 107 -18.55 -3.74 -4.94
N ARG A 108 -18.80 -4.51 -6.00
CA ARG A 108 -20.10 -4.49 -6.68
C ARG A 108 -21.26 -4.87 -5.76
N ARG A 109 -21.07 -5.85 -4.88
CA ARG A 109 -22.08 -6.26 -3.89
C ARG A 109 -22.32 -5.19 -2.84
N ALA A 110 -21.27 -4.53 -2.37
CA ALA A 110 -21.37 -3.41 -1.44
C ALA A 110 -22.17 -2.26 -2.05
N HIS A 111 -21.88 -1.87 -3.29
CA HIS A 111 -22.65 -0.84 -4.02
C HIS A 111 -24.11 -1.23 -4.19
N ARG A 112 -24.42 -2.47 -4.57
CA ARG A 112 -25.81 -2.98 -4.65
C ARG A 112 -26.53 -2.96 -3.30
N ALA A 113 -25.80 -3.09 -2.21
CA ALA A 113 -26.32 -2.97 -0.85
C ALA A 113 -26.43 -1.50 -0.36
N GLY A 114 -26.19 -0.52 -1.23
CA GLY A 114 -26.24 0.92 -0.94
C GLY A 114 -25.08 1.41 -0.08
N MET A 115 -23.97 0.67 -0.02
CA MET A 115 -22.76 1.12 0.65
C MET A 115 -21.87 1.88 -0.33
N ARG A 116 -21.36 3.03 0.09
CA ARG A 116 -20.33 3.75 -0.61
C ARG A 116 -18.97 3.34 -0.09
N LEU A 117 -18.01 3.18 -0.98
CA LEU A 117 -16.65 2.79 -0.65
C LEU A 117 -15.68 3.95 -0.95
N ILE A 118 -14.79 4.22 -0.02
CA ILE A 118 -13.70 5.17 -0.18
C ILE A 118 -12.40 4.44 0.11
N MET A 119 -11.48 4.43 -0.85
CA MET A 119 -10.15 3.86 -0.67
C MET A 119 -9.25 4.90 -0.01
N VAL A 120 -8.58 4.51 1.08
CA VAL A 120 -7.60 5.37 1.78
C VAL A 120 -6.27 4.65 1.83
N THR A 121 -5.25 5.20 1.19
CA THR A 121 -3.94 4.54 1.04
C THR A 121 -2.77 5.51 1.22
N GLY A 122 -1.61 4.97 1.62
CA GLY A 122 -0.32 5.67 1.58
C GLY A 122 0.29 5.75 0.18
N ASP A 123 -0.25 5.07 -0.83
CA ASP A 123 0.26 5.00 -2.18
C ASP A 123 0.15 6.30 -2.96
N HIS A 124 0.87 6.32 -4.09
CA HIS A 124 0.79 7.44 -5.03
C HIS A 124 -0.62 7.55 -5.65
N PRO A 125 -1.15 8.78 -5.90
CA PRO A 125 -2.49 8.98 -6.44
C PRO A 125 -2.80 8.22 -7.72
N ALA A 126 -1.83 8.15 -8.66
CA ALA A 126 -2.02 7.42 -9.92
C ALA A 126 -2.25 5.92 -9.68
N ASN A 127 -1.48 5.32 -8.77
CA ASN A 127 -1.60 3.91 -8.41
C ASN A 127 -2.93 3.63 -7.70
N ALA A 128 -3.26 4.46 -6.71
CA ALA A 128 -4.52 4.36 -5.98
C ALA A 128 -5.74 4.47 -6.90
N LEU A 129 -5.72 5.38 -7.89
CA LEU A 129 -6.78 5.49 -8.89
C LEU A 129 -6.86 4.27 -9.81
N ALA A 130 -5.71 3.73 -10.24
CA ALA A 130 -5.69 2.53 -11.08
C ALA A 130 -6.35 1.34 -10.35
N VAL A 131 -5.96 1.09 -9.10
CA VAL A 131 -6.53 0.04 -8.27
C VAL A 131 -8.02 0.31 -8.00
N ALA A 132 -8.41 1.54 -7.67
CA ALA A 132 -9.81 1.89 -7.43
C ALA A 132 -10.71 1.60 -8.65
N ARG A 133 -10.25 1.96 -9.86
CA ARG A 133 -10.95 1.66 -11.11
C ARG A 133 -11.04 0.17 -11.38
N GLU A 134 -9.97 -0.56 -11.18
CA GLU A 134 -9.91 -2.01 -11.37
C GLU A 134 -10.94 -2.74 -10.50
N VAL A 135 -11.10 -2.31 -9.24
CA VAL A 135 -12.10 -2.91 -8.33
C VAL A 135 -13.50 -2.31 -8.47
N GLY A 136 -13.66 -1.22 -9.21
CA GLY A 136 -14.96 -0.56 -9.44
C GLY A 136 -15.34 0.49 -8.39
N ILE A 137 -14.36 1.08 -7.68
CA ILE A 137 -14.58 2.21 -6.79
C ILE A 137 -14.52 3.50 -7.62
N GLY A 138 -15.65 4.22 -7.73
CA GLY A 138 -15.79 5.49 -8.47
C GLY A 138 -15.85 5.35 -9.99
N GLY A 139 -15.59 4.17 -10.56
CA GLY A 139 -15.61 3.96 -12.01
C GLY A 139 -14.60 4.84 -12.75
N ASP A 140 -14.94 5.25 -14.00
CA ASP A 140 -14.08 6.09 -14.85
C ASP A 140 -13.92 7.51 -14.29
N ASP A 141 -14.92 8.01 -13.57
CA ASP A 141 -14.96 9.35 -12.96
C ASP A 141 -14.44 9.38 -11.53
N ALA A 142 -13.67 8.38 -11.11
CA ALA A 142 -13.16 8.30 -9.75
C ALA A 142 -12.39 9.56 -9.34
N VAL A 143 -12.82 10.18 -8.25
CA VAL A 143 -12.21 11.40 -7.68
C VAL A 143 -11.21 11.00 -6.60
N ALA A 144 -9.95 11.43 -6.79
CA ALA A 144 -8.90 11.25 -5.81
C ALA A 144 -8.42 12.59 -5.26
N VAL A 145 -8.10 12.60 -3.97
CA VAL A 145 -7.43 13.73 -3.30
C VAL A 145 -6.18 13.23 -2.58
N ARG A 146 -5.17 14.07 -2.47
CA ARG A 146 -4.02 13.80 -1.60
C ARG A 146 -4.43 14.04 -0.14
N GLY A 147 -3.92 13.21 0.77
CA GLY A 147 -4.19 13.38 2.19
C GLY A 147 -3.90 14.79 2.70
N ALA A 148 -2.81 15.43 2.22
CA ALA A 148 -2.45 16.78 2.60
C ALA A 148 -3.51 17.85 2.20
N ASP A 149 -4.27 17.58 1.14
CA ASP A 149 -5.29 18.52 0.62
C ASP A 149 -6.70 18.20 1.14
N LEU A 150 -6.86 17.07 1.85
CA LEU A 150 -8.17 16.55 2.28
C LEU A 150 -8.94 17.54 3.16
N GLU A 151 -8.32 18.01 4.23
CA GLU A 151 -8.98 18.91 5.19
C GLU A 151 -9.39 20.23 4.55
N LYS A 152 -8.51 20.79 3.69
CA LYS A 152 -8.80 21.98 2.92
C LYS A 152 -10.02 21.77 2.00
N SER A 153 -10.04 20.65 1.26
CA SER A 153 -11.15 20.34 0.36
C SER A 153 -12.46 20.13 1.10
N ILE A 154 -12.43 19.53 2.30
CA ILE A 154 -13.60 19.37 3.16
C ILE A 154 -14.11 20.74 3.64
N LEU A 155 -13.22 21.64 4.08
CA LEU A 155 -13.59 22.98 4.55
C LEU A 155 -14.19 23.85 3.45
N GLU A 156 -13.61 23.79 2.23
CA GLU A 156 -14.05 24.62 1.12
C GLU A 156 -15.34 24.14 0.46
N GLN A 157 -15.53 22.83 0.34
CA GLN A 157 -16.60 22.24 -0.47
C GLN A 157 -17.62 21.44 0.34
N GLY A 158 -17.32 21.06 1.57
CA GLY A 158 -18.22 20.39 2.49
C GLY A 158 -18.75 19.03 1.97
N LYS A 159 -20.04 18.77 2.25
CA LYS A 159 -20.71 17.51 1.87
C LYS A 159 -20.63 17.18 0.37
N PRO A 160 -20.81 18.11 -0.58
CA PRO A 160 -20.69 17.83 -2.01
C PRO A 160 -19.33 17.25 -2.43
N PHE A 161 -18.25 17.61 -1.76
CA PHE A 161 -16.94 16.98 -1.97
C PHE A 161 -16.91 15.56 -1.40
N LEU A 162 -17.35 15.39 -0.16
CA LEU A 162 -17.40 14.08 0.48
C LEU A 162 -18.23 13.10 -0.34
N ASP A 163 -19.35 13.51 -0.92
CA ASP A 163 -20.24 12.65 -1.70
C ASP A 163 -19.58 12.13 -3.00
N ARG A 164 -18.62 12.86 -3.56
CA ARG A 164 -17.89 12.49 -4.78
C ARG A 164 -16.54 11.81 -4.52
N LEU A 165 -16.04 11.87 -3.28
CA LEU A 165 -14.73 11.36 -2.93
C LEU A 165 -14.70 9.82 -3.03
N ASN A 166 -13.74 9.29 -3.78
CA ASN A 166 -13.53 7.86 -3.96
C ASN A 166 -12.18 7.39 -3.42
N VAL A 167 -11.14 8.25 -3.50
CA VAL A 167 -9.78 7.87 -3.13
C VAL A 167 -9.10 8.97 -2.33
N VAL A 168 -8.48 8.62 -1.21
CA VAL A 168 -7.53 9.47 -0.50
C VAL A 168 -6.16 8.82 -0.59
N ALA A 169 -5.25 9.44 -1.34
CA ALA A 169 -3.90 8.94 -1.58
C ALA A 169 -2.87 9.69 -0.72
N ARG A 170 -1.73 9.07 -0.43
CA ARG A 170 -0.70 9.61 0.48
C ARG A 170 -1.28 10.03 1.84
N ALA A 171 -2.23 9.24 2.34
CA ALA A 171 -2.90 9.53 3.60
C ALA A 171 -2.03 9.15 4.80
N LEU A 172 -1.92 10.09 5.74
CA LEU A 172 -1.35 9.87 7.07
C LEU A 172 -2.45 9.47 8.07
N PRO A 173 -2.11 8.90 9.23
CA PRO A 173 -3.10 8.49 10.25
C PRO A 173 -4.06 9.59 10.68
N ALA A 174 -3.57 10.83 10.83
CA ALA A 174 -4.41 11.97 11.20
C ALA A 174 -5.49 12.27 10.16
N GLN A 175 -5.17 12.10 8.87
CA GLN A 175 -6.09 12.35 7.76
C GLN A 175 -7.14 11.25 7.62
N LYS A 176 -6.79 9.98 7.94
CA LYS A 176 -7.76 8.90 8.04
C LYS A 176 -8.80 9.22 9.12
N LEU A 177 -8.37 9.67 10.29
CA LEU A 177 -9.25 10.10 11.37
C LEU A 177 -10.10 11.32 11.00
N ALA A 178 -9.51 12.32 10.34
CA ALA A 178 -10.22 13.52 9.88
C ALA A 178 -11.35 13.17 8.89
N LEU A 179 -11.08 12.24 7.96
CA LEU A 179 -12.10 11.76 7.02
C LEU A 179 -13.27 11.09 7.74
N VAL A 180 -13.00 10.18 8.68
CA VAL A 180 -14.04 9.51 9.47
C VAL A 180 -14.95 10.53 10.16
N ARG A 181 -14.35 11.49 10.86
CA ARG A 181 -15.10 12.54 11.56
C ARG A 181 -15.91 13.43 10.62
N ALA A 182 -15.35 13.75 9.45
CA ALA A 182 -16.06 14.56 8.46
C ALA A 182 -17.28 13.82 7.88
N LEU A 183 -17.15 12.52 7.60
CA LEU A 183 -18.26 11.69 7.13
C LEU A 183 -19.34 11.54 8.21
N GLN A 184 -18.97 11.28 9.46
CA GLN A 184 -19.90 11.24 10.60
C GLN A 184 -20.60 12.60 10.81
N GLY A 185 -19.86 13.70 10.71
CA GLY A 185 -20.42 15.06 10.78
C GLY A 185 -21.38 15.39 9.64
N ALA A 186 -21.25 14.72 8.49
CA ALA A 186 -22.20 14.80 7.38
C ALA A 186 -23.43 13.87 7.54
N GLY A 187 -23.52 13.12 8.65
CA GLY A 187 -24.63 12.22 8.97
C GLY A 187 -24.49 10.80 8.43
N GLU A 188 -23.27 10.42 7.95
CA GLU A 188 -23.01 9.07 7.44
C GLU A 188 -22.65 8.11 8.60
N ILE A 189 -23.03 6.84 8.46
CA ILE A 189 -22.55 5.76 9.33
C ILE A 189 -21.28 5.18 8.69
N VAL A 190 -20.17 5.27 9.40
CA VAL A 190 -18.85 4.98 8.86
C VAL A 190 -18.31 3.67 9.41
N ALA A 191 -18.02 2.72 8.51
CA ALA A 191 -17.20 1.56 8.81
C ALA A 191 -15.77 1.78 8.29
N VAL A 192 -14.77 1.46 9.09
CA VAL A 192 -13.35 1.54 8.71
C VAL A 192 -12.73 0.15 8.80
N THR A 193 -12.00 -0.22 7.77
CA THR A 193 -11.13 -1.42 7.78
C THR A 193 -9.66 -1.00 7.87
N GLY A 194 -8.88 -1.72 8.65
CA GLY A 194 -7.45 -1.44 8.78
C GLY A 194 -6.69 -2.62 9.41
N ASP A 195 -5.38 -2.68 9.17
CA ASP A 195 -4.50 -3.75 9.64
C ASP A 195 -3.31 -3.23 10.47
N GLY A 196 -2.98 -1.95 10.33
CA GLY A 196 -1.80 -1.34 10.94
C GLY A 196 -2.06 -0.50 12.18
N VAL A 197 -0.98 -0.21 12.91
CA VAL A 197 -0.99 0.75 14.03
C VAL A 197 -1.48 2.13 13.57
N ASN A 198 -1.20 2.49 12.34
CA ASN A 198 -1.60 3.75 11.71
C ASN A 198 -3.12 3.88 11.52
N ASP A 199 -3.87 2.78 11.58
CA ASP A 199 -5.32 2.76 11.40
C ASP A 199 -6.07 2.83 12.74
N VAL A 200 -5.39 2.59 13.85
CA VAL A 200 -6.00 2.53 15.21
C VAL A 200 -6.85 3.76 15.53
N PRO A 201 -6.41 5.01 15.28
CA PRO A 201 -7.24 6.17 15.56
C PRO A 201 -8.54 6.21 14.75
N ALA A 202 -8.48 5.81 13.47
CA ALA A 202 -9.64 5.77 12.59
C ALA A 202 -10.58 4.61 12.94
N LEU A 203 -10.03 3.41 13.26
CA LEU A 203 -10.80 2.24 13.71
C LEU A 203 -11.60 2.53 14.97
N LYS A 204 -11.00 3.23 15.94
CA LYS A 204 -11.68 3.62 17.20
C LYS A 204 -12.71 4.72 17.02
N ALA A 205 -12.52 5.62 16.07
CA ALA A 205 -13.42 6.74 15.83
C ALA A 205 -14.63 6.37 14.97
N ALA A 206 -14.52 5.33 14.16
CA ALA A 206 -15.59 4.86 13.29
C ALA A 206 -16.78 4.29 14.10
N ASP A 207 -17.98 4.30 13.49
CA ASP A 207 -19.16 3.64 14.07
C ASP A 207 -18.94 2.12 14.10
N ILE A 208 -18.19 1.58 13.12
CA ILE A 208 -17.80 0.17 13.07
C ILE A 208 -16.32 0.09 12.66
N GLY A 209 -15.44 -0.18 13.62
CA GLY A 209 -14.03 -0.51 13.34
C GLY A 209 -13.87 -2.00 13.04
N ILE A 210 -13.25 -2.34 11.92
CA ILE A 210 -13.03 -3.71 11.45
C ILE A 210 -11.54 -3.95 11.27
N ALA A 211 -10.94 -4.75 12.13
CA ALA A 211 -9.53 -5.14 12.00
C ALA A 211 -9.40 -6.36 11.07
N MET A 212 -8.42 -6.31 10.17
CA MET A 212 -8.07 -7.44 9.29
C MET A 212 -7.28 -8.47 10.12
N GLY A 213 -7.78 -9.70 10.22
CA GLY A 213 -7.37 -10.63 11.28
C GLY A 213 -6.02 -11.29 11.12
N GLU A 214 -5.65 -11.78 9.94
CA GLU A 214 -4.35 -12.43 9.71
C GLU A 214 -3.21 -11.42 9.66
N SER A 215 -3.40 -10.32 8.95
CA SER A 215 -2.39 -9.29 8.71
C SER A 215 -2.34 -8.22 9.80
N ALA A 216 -3.41 -8.09 10.62
CA ALA A 216 -3.51 -7.00 11.57
C ALA A 216 -2.54 -7.09 12.74
N THR A 217 -1.97 -5.95 13.08
CA THR A 217 -1.24 -5.77 14.34
C THR A 217 -2.15 -5.99 15.55
N GLN A 218 -1.57 -6.37 16.69
CA GLN A 218 -2.33 -6.54 17.93
C GLN A 218 -3.13 -5.27 18.29
N SER A 219 -2.52 -4.10 18.13
CA SER A 219 -3.17 -2.81 18.40
C SER A 219 -4.39 -2.55 17.51
N ALA A 220 -4.35 -2.95 16.23
CA ALA A 220 -5.49 -2.83 15.33
C ALA A 220 -6.61 -3.80 15.72
N ARG A 221 -6.28 -5.04 16.10
CA ARG A 221 -7.26 -6.02 16.61
C ARG A 221 -7.96 -5.54 17.89
N GLU A 222 -7.23 -4.95 18.82
CA GLU A 222 -7.78 -4.40 20.05
C GLU A 222 -8.62 -3.13 19.83
N ALA A 223 -8.36 -2.41 18.74
CA ALA A 223 -9.10 -1.20 18.38
C ALA A 223 -10.40 -1.49 17.61
N GLY A 224 -10.46 -2.60 16.89
CA GLY A 224 -11.61 -3.00 16.07
C GLY A 224 -12.77 -3.53 16.92
N ALA A 225 -14.00 -3.15 16.57
CA ALA A 225 -15.21 -3.76 17.10
C ALA A 225 -15.44 -5.17 16.51
N ILE A 226 -14.90 -5.42 15.34
CA ILE A 226 -14.94 -6.71 14.62
C ILE A 226 -13.52 -7.06 14.18
N VAL A 227 -13.17 -8.34 14.27
CA VAL A 227 -11.91 -8.88 13.73
C VAL A 227 -12.25 -9.91 12.68
N LEU A 228 -11.80 -9.67 11.43
CA LEU A 228 -11.95 -10.64 10.34
C LEU A 228 -10.84 -11.70 10.44
N LEU A 229 -11.21 -12.96 10.32
CA LEU A 229 -10.23 -14.07 10.39
C LEU A 229 -9.60 -14.39 9.02
N ASP A 230 -10.20 -13.93 7.92
CA ASP A 230 -9.84 -14.29 6.54
C ASP A 230 -9.36 -13.10 5.69
N ASP A 231 -9.21 -11.93 6.28
CA ASP A 231 -8.80 -10.67 5.61
C ASP A 231 -9.56 -10.38 4.29
N ASN A 232 -10.82 -10.82 4.20
CA ASN A 232 -11.60 -10.80 2.97
C ASN A 232 -12.74 -9.78 3.01
N LEU A 233 -12.70 -8.80 2.10
CA LEU A 233 -13.77 -7.79 1.95
C LEU A 233 -15.14 -8.43 1.71
N ARG A 234 -15.21 -9.60 1.06
CA ARG A 234 -16.48 -10.34 0.85
C ARG A 234 -17.17 -10.72 2.15
N THR A 235 -16.39 -11.06 3.17
CA THR A 235 -16.89 -11.41 4.50
C THR A 235 -17.57 -10.23 5.17
N ILE A 236 -17.01 -9.03 5.02
CA ILE A 236 -17.64 -7.78 5.50
C ILE A 236 -19.01 -7.59 4.82
N VAL A 237 -19.05 -7.70 3.50
CA VAL A 237 -20.30 -7.49 2.73
C VAL A 237 -21.37 -8.54 3.11
N ASN A 238 -20.95 -9.79 3.34
CA ASN A 238 -21.85 -10.84 3.81
C ASN A 238 -22.38 -10.53 5.22
N ALA A 239 -21.50 -10.15 6.16
CA ALA A 239 -21.89 -9.80 7.53
C ALA A 239 -22.89 -8.64 7.56
N VAL A 240 -22.72 -7.61 6.72
CA VAL A 240 -23.68 -6.51 6.60
C VAL A 240 -25.04 -7.02 6.07
N ALA A 241 -25.05 -7.90 5.08
CA ALA A 241 -26.28 -8.45 4.53
C ALA A 241 -27.04 -9.28 5.57
N GLU A 242 -26.34 -10.14 6.32
CA GLU A 242 -26.91 -10.94 7.41
C GLU A 242 -27.41 -10.08 8.57
N GLY A 243 -26.64 -9.08 8.99
CA GLY A 243 -27.05 -8.13 10.03
C GLY A 243 -28.33 -7.37 9.66
N ARG A 244 -28.46 -6.93 8.41
CA ARG A 244 -29.69 -6.29 7.90
C ARG A 244 -30.87 -7.24 7.88
N GLN A 245 -30.64 -8.52 7.55
CA GLN A 245 -31.69 -9.54 7.59
C GLN A 245 -32.13 -9.80 9.03
N LEU A 246 -31.19 -9.97 9.95
CA LEU A 246 -31.49 -10.15 11.37
C LEU A 246 -32.31 -8.99 11.93
N PHE A 247 -31.90 -7.75 11.62
CA PHE A 247 -32.64 -6.56 12.07
C PHE A 247 -34.09 -6.52 11.52
N ARG A 248 -34.27 -6.89 10.25
CA ARG A 248 -35.63 -7.02 9.67
C ARG A 248 -36.47 -8.04 10.41
N ASN A 249 -35.91 -9.22 10.71
CA ASN A 249 -36.58 -10.27 11.43
C ASN A 249 -36.98 -9.83 12.85
N LEU A 250 -36.09 -9.17 13.57
CA LEU A 250 -36.38 -8.61 14.88
C LEU A 250 -37.52 -7.58 14.82
N ARG A 251 -37.44 -6.64 13.86
CA ARG A 251 -38.53 -5.65 13.67
C ARG A 251 -39.87 -6.27 13.44
N LEU A 252 -39.94 -7.35 12.63
CA LEU A 252 -41.18 -8.07 12.38
C LEU A 252 -41.66 -8.79 13.65
N SER A 253 -40.75 -9.37 14.43
CA SER A 253 -41.11 -10.05 15.70
C SER A 253 -41.66 -9.12 16.76
N PHE A 254 -41.21 -7.85 16.78
CA PHE A 254 -41.74 -6.84 17.72
C PHE A 254 -42.98 -6.10 17.21
N ALA A 255 -43.34 -6.27 15.95
CA ALA A 255 -44.54 -5.67 15.36
C ALA A 255 -45.81 -6.55 15.52
N TYR A 256 -45.64 -7.74 16.06
CA TYR A 256 -46.73 -8.66 16.47
C TYR A 256 -46.89 -8.62 17.98
#